data_bef172e91e233c198e1e11c0ba896d7e
#
_entry.id   bef172e91e233c198e1e11c0ba896d7e
#
_cell.length_a   1.000
_cell.length_b   1.000
_cell.length_c   1.000
_cell.angle_alpha   90.00
_cell.angle_beta   90.00
_cell.angle_gamma   90.00
#
_symmetry.space_group_name_H-M   'P 1'
#
loop_
_entity.id
_entity.type
_entity.pdbx_description
1 polymer ?
#
loop_
_entity_poly.entity_id
_entity_poly.type
_entity_poly.pdbx_seq_one_letter_code
_entity_poly.pdbx_strand_id
1 'polypeptide(L)'
;MNTLIAGVKEESKKIISDALRKRNHFFVVEKPGELALEHLNQKNFSLIILSDYSEDAIKFCRRVRAREHGRRYTIYAILNPDEIGYIYTLLDADIDQYILEPLFDEMLLDVRLSFAEKLARNKEGQFLIEQKLRESEARASSILNTTVDAIITIDDHGLIRSFNKAAEKLFQYSASEVTGKNVKILMPQPYQREHDGYMKNYHSTGKQKIIGIGRDVTGKRKDDSTFPMYLAVSEVNVNNQRLYTGIIRDITEQRRLEQEVLRISEYERHRIGQDLHDGLGQMLTGISLINKNIAGNLRDEDHPLASEVEEITALVKEADEYARNLSRNLIPVELDSSGLATAISRMTSNAERLFNIECTLENIMNVHFDDPTGLTHLYRIVQEATSNAVKHGNASRVIVSMENNETKLILKIEDNGSGFSENWDQKKGLGVRIMKFRSRLIGANLDIEKSSMGGAAIIVTLLTVGSPFRILEP
;
A
#
# COMPACT_ATOMS: atom_id res chain seq x y z
N MET A 1 -20.97 26.59 -37.56
CA MET A 1 -19.82 25.75 -37.95
C MET A 1 -18.78 26.64 -38.64
N ASN A 2 -17.51 26.31 -38.54
CA ASN A 2 -16.45 27.05 -39.23
C ASN A 2 -16.12 26.36 -40.55
N THR A 3 -16.15 27.13 -41.65
CA THR A 3 -15.95 26.62 -43.00
C THR A 3 -14.79 27.39 -43.66
N LEU A 4 -13.87 26.68 -44.27
CA LEU A 4 -12.83 27.28 -45.14
C LEU A 4 -13.27 27.08 -46.59
N ILE A 5 -13.38 28.15 -47.32
CA ILE A 5 -13.61 28.11 -48.77
C ILE A 5 -12.22 28.33 -49.42
N ALA A 6 -11.71 27.28 -50.04
CA ALA A 6 -10.41 27.29 -50.65
C ALA A 6 -10.54 27.21 -52.18
N GLY A 7 -10.23 28.32 -52.88
CA GLY A 7 -10.27 28.38 -54.32
C GLY A 7 -11.70 28.31 -54.89
N VAL A 8 -12.33 29.46 -54.97
CA VAL A 8 -13.68 29.56 -55.52
C VAL A 8 -13.69 30.51 -56.70
N LYS A 9 -14.32 30.11 -57.82
CA LYS A 9 -14.53 31.01 -58.94
C LYS A 9 -15.45 32.17 -58.51
N GLU A 10 -15.20 33.38 -58.97
CA GLU A 10 -15.96 34.57 -58.53
C GLU A 10 -17.47 34.44 -58.69
N GLU A 11 -17.96 33.72 -59.72
CA GLU A 11 -19.38 33.44 -59.96
C GLU A 11 -20.02 32.59 -58.85
N SER A 12 -19.33 31.54 -58.44
CA SER A 12 -19.79 30.61 -57.38
C SER A 12 -19.61 31.15 -55.98
N LYS A 13 -18.66 32.06 -55.78
CA LYS A 13 -18.29 32.62 -54.47
C LYS A 13 -19.45 33.31 -53.76
N LYS A 14 -20.20 34.14 -54.50
CA LYS A 14 -21.37 34.85 -53.94
C LYS A 14 -22.43 33.87 -53.48
N ILE A 15 -22.79 32.92 -54.34
CA ILE A 15 -23.85 31.93 -54.08
C ILE A 15 -23.48 31.07 -52.85
N ILE A 16 -22.27 30.53 -52.79
CA ILE A 16 -21.81 29.69 -51.66
C ILE A 16 -21.73 30.54 -50.39
N SER A 17 -21.20 31.77 -50.45
CA SER A 17 -21.12 32.65 -49.29
C SER A 17 -22.47 33.03 -48.73
N ASP A 18 -23.44 33.33 -49.59
CA ASP A 18 -24.82 33.67 -49.16
C ASP A 18 -25.55 32.43 -48.53
N ALA A 19 -25.34 31.27 -49.13
CA ALA A 19 -25.89 30.02 -48.58
C ALA A 19 -25.26 29.70 -47.16
N LEU A 20 -23.97 29.88 -46.98
CA LEU A 20 -23.32 29.68 -45.70
C LEU A 20 -23.73 30.74 -44.65
N ARG A 21 -23.97 32.00 -45.08
CA ARG A 21 -24.50 33.06 -44.18
C ARG A 21 -25.92 32.73 -43.71
N LYS A 22 -26.81 32.28 -44.61
CA LYS A 22 -28.16 31.84 -44.26
C LYS A 22 -28.15 30.72 -43.21
N ARG A 23 -27.10 29.91 -43.18
CA ARG A 23 -26.90 28.78 -42.25
C ARG A 23 -26.05 29.14 -41.02
N ASN A 24 -25.75 30.42 -40.77
CA ASN A 24 -24.94 30.90 -39.66
C ASN A 24 -23.55 30.28 -39.59
N HIS A 25 -22.88 30.04 -40.73
CA HIS A 25 -21.50 29.62 -40.73
C HIS A 25 -20.57 30.83 -40.59
N PHE A 26 -19.55 30.65 -39.78
CA PHE A 26 -18.35 31.49 -39.90
C PHE A 26 -17.47 30.92 -41.01
N PHE A 27 -17.11 31.73 -42.02
CA PHE A 27 -16.30 31.24 -43.12
C PHE A 27 -15.19 32.23 -43.49
N VAL A 28 -14.07 31.67 -44.02
CA VAL A 28 -12.96 32.38 -44.57
C VAL A 28 -12.81 31.92 -46.01
N VAL A 29 -12.54 32.87 -46.92
CA VAL A 29 -12.29 32.58 -48.31
C VAL A 29 -10.84 32.87 -48.62
N GLU A 30 -10.11 31.87 -49.11
CA GLU A 30 -8.70 31.95 -49.43
C GLU A 30 -8.39 31.20 -50.73
N LYS A 31 -7.22 31.50 -51.36
CA LYS A 31 -6.70 30.65 -52.43
C LYS A 31 -6.11 29.37 -51.82
N PRO A 32 -6.23 28.21 -52.56
CA PRO A 32 -5.53 26.99 -52.09
C PRO A 32 -4.04 27.23 -52.01
N GLY A 33 -3.46 27.14 -50.83
CA GLY A 33 -2.02 27.42 -50.61
C GLY A 33 -1.63 27.54 -49.15
N GLU A 34 -0.50 28.19 -48.88
CA GLU A 34 0.03 28.30 -47.50
C GLU A 34 -0.90 29.06 -46.57
N LEU A 35 -1.48 30.19 -47.00
CA LEU A 35 -2.42 30.96 -46.15
C LEU A 35 -3.63 30.17 -45.75
N ALA A 36 -4.21 29.37 -46.67
CA ALA A 36 -5.33 28.49 -46.36
C ALA A 36 -4.94 27.41 -45.35
N LEU A 37 -3.71 26.88 -45.42
CA LEU A 37 -3.17 25.95 -44.45
C LEU A 37 -2.90 26.60 -43.08
N GLU A 38 -2.47 27.84 -43.03
CA GLU A 38 -2.28 28.59 -41.78
C GLU A 38 -3.61 28.84 -41.07
N HIS A 39 -4.65 29.18 -41.80
CA HIS A 39 -5.98 29.32 -41.23
C HIS A 39 -6.47 28.04 -40.54
N LEU A 40 -6.16 26.86 -41.09
CA LEU A 40 -6.51 25.57 -40.44
C LEU A 40 -5.76 25.36 -39.12
N ASN A 41 -4.63 26.03 -38.87
CA ASN A 41 -3.90 26.01 -37.60
C ASN A 41 -4.49 26.97 -36.55
N GLN A 42 -4.99 28.12 -37.00
CA GLN A 42 -5.41 29.21 -36.11
C GLN A 42 -6.85 29.07 -35.64
N LYS A 43 -7.72 28.41 -36.39
CA LYS A 43 -9.15 28.25 -36.10
C LYS A 43 -9.60 26.82 -36.31
N ASN A 44 -10.60 26.40 -35.52
CA ASN A 44 -11.23 25.10 -35.68
C ASN A 44 -12.19 25.12 -36.85
N PHE A 45 -11.73 24.76 -38.04
CA PHE A 45 -12.54 24.48 -39.21
C PHE A 45 -12.94 23.01 -39.19
N SER A 46 -14.17 22.70 -39.64
CA SER A 46 -14.68 21.34 -39.78
C SER A 46 -14.99 21.01 -41.25
N LEU A 47 -15.29 22.01 -42.06
CA LEU A 47 -15.63 21.88 -43.46
C LEU A 47 -14.70 22.72 -44.33
N ILE A 48 -14.21 22.13 -45.40
CA ILE A 48 -13.42 22.78 -46.45
C ILE A 48 -14.20 22.64 -47.76
N ILE A 49 -14.51 23.74 -48.39
CA ILE A 49 -15.19 23.78 -49.70
C ILE A 49 -14.20 24.20 -50.76
N LEU A 50 -14.10 23.41 -51.84
CA LEU A 50 -13.24 23.63 -52.98
C LEU A 50 -14.12 23.82 -54.23
N SER A 51 -13.86 24.83 -55.04
CA SER A 51 -14.46 25.05 -56.34
C SER A 51 -13.42 25.42 -57.40
N ASP A 52 -12.15 25.13 -57.07
CA ASP A 52 -11.00 25.26 -57.94
C ASP A 52 -10.30 23.89 -58.06
N TYR A 53 -9.92 23.51 -59.27
CA TYR A 53 -9.30 22.19 -59.59
C TYR A 53 -7.90 22.34 -60.11
N SER A 54 -7.30 23.47 -59.85
CA SER A 54 -5.89 23.72 -60.16
C SER A 54 -4.99 22.70 -59.50
N GLU A 55 -3.81 22.57 -60.06
CA GLU A 55 -2.77 21.71 -59.44
C GLU A 55 -2.50 22.13 -57.96
N ASP A 56 -2.63 23.42 -57.66
CA ASP A 56 -2.49 23.95 -56.30
C ASP A 56 -3.60 23.51 -55.36
N ALA A 57 -4.84 23.40 -55.81
CA ALA A 57 -5.98 22.89 -55.06
C ALA A 57 -5.77 21.39 -54.70
N ILE A 58 -5.29 20.59 -55.67
CA ILE A 58 -5.00 19.18 -55.47
C ILE A 58 -3.85 19.01 -54.46
N LYS A 59 -2.75 19.80 -54.62
CA LYS A 59 -1.63 19.82 -53.67
C LYS A 59 -2.08 20.25 -52.26
N PHE A 60 -2.98 21.22 -52.18
CA PHE A 60 -3.58 21.65 -50.90
C PHE A 60 -4.34 20.51 -50.23
N CYS A 61 -5.21 19.80 -50.92
CA CYS A 61 -5.94 18.65 -50.38
C CYS A 61 -4.99 17.58 -49.82
N ARG A 62 -3.99 17.17 -50.60
CA ARG A 62 -2.94 16.21 -50.16
C ARG A 62 -2.19 16.69 -48.93
N ARG A 63 -1.82 17.98 -48.87
CA ARG A 63 -1.17 18.57 -47.69
C ARG A 63 -2.09 18.62 -46.47
N VAL A 64 -3.38 18.88 -46.63
CA VAL A 64 -4.36 18.82 -45.55
C VAL A 64 -4.44 17.38 -45.00
N ARG A 65 -4.52 16.39 -45.87
CA ARG A 65 -4.59 14.97 -45.49
C ARG A 65 -3.33 14.43 -44.85
N ALA A 66 -2.19 14.90 -45.24
CA ALA A 66 -0.87 14.51 -44.69
C ALA A 66 -0.63 15.04 -43.25
N ARG A 67 -1.44 15.95 -42.76
CA ARG A 67 -1.32 16.46 -41.39
C ARG A 67 -1.76 15.40 -40.37
N GLU A 68 -1.20 15.46 -39.17
CA GLU A 68 -1.49 14.54 -38.07
C GLU A 68 -2.99 14.36 -37.79
N HIS A 69 -3.77 15.41 -37.99
CA HIS A 69 -5.22 15.37 -37.80
C HIS A 69 -5.99 15.74 -39.08
N GLY A 70 -5.40 15.56 -40.24
CA GLY A 70 -5.97 15.99 -41.51
C GLY A 70 -7.29 15.32 -41.86
N ARG A 71 -7.54 14.09 -41.38
CA ARG A 71 -8.77 13.35 -41.59
C ARG A 71 -10.00 13.89 -40.84
N ARG A 72 -9.82 14.78 -39.85
CA ARG A 72 -10.93 15.44 -39.15
C ARG A 72 -11.70 16.40 -40.03
N TYR A 73 -11.03 16.98 -41.05
CA TYR A 73 -11.67 17.92 -41.98
C TYR A 73 -12.52 17.18 -43.00
N THR A 74 -13.73 17.71 -43.27
CA THR A 74 -14.53 17.28 -44.43
C THR A 74 -14.17 18.17 -45.59
N ILE A 75 -13.62 17.58 -46.66
CA ILE A 75 -13.31 18.30 -47.93
C ILE A 75 -14.38 18.01 -48.91
N TYR A 76 -15.05 19.09 -49.34
CA TYR A 76 -16.19 19.06 -50.22
C TYR A 76 -15.88 19.83 -51.52
N ALA A 77 -15.84 19.14 -52.65
CA ALA A 77 -15.56 19.75 -53.95
C ALA A 77 -16.83 20.09 -54.72
N ILE A 78 -16.85 21.25 -55.35
CA ILE A 78 -17.95 21.69 -56.23
C ILE A 78 -17.41 21.77 -57.65
N LEU A 79 -17.92 20.92 -58.56
CA LEU A 79 -17.40 20.71 -59.92
C LEU A 79 -18.46 21.15 -60.97
N ASN A 80 -18.07 21.80 -62.04
CA ASN A 80 -18.91 21.94 -63.19
C ASN A 80 -18.97 20.65 -64.00
N PRO A 81 -20.09 20.36 -64.75
CA PRO A 81 -20.19 19.18 -65.60
C PRO A 81 -19.03 18.99 -66.60
N ASP A 82 -18.54 20.10 -67.14
CA ASP A 82 -17.41 20.10 -68.09
C ASP A 82 -16.05 19.71 -67.44
N GLU A 83 -16.00 19.72 -66.12
CA GLU A 83 -14.80 19.47 -65.29
C GLU A 83 -14.81 18.07 -64.64
N ILE A 84 -15.73 17.22 -65.02
CA ILE A 84 -15.89 15.87 -64.47
C ILE A 84 -14.61 15.01 -64.57
N GLY A 85 -13.76 15.30 -65.56
CA GLY A 85 -12.48 14.64 -65.73
C GLY A 85 -11.49 14.80 -64.54
N TYR A 86 -11.65 15.84 -63.73
CA TYR A 86 -10.80 16.09 -62.56
C TYR A 86 -11.25 15.30 -61.32
N ILE A 87 -12.43 14.64 -61.40
CA ILE A 87 -13.00 13.93 -60.26
C ILE A 87 -12.06 12.83 -59.74
N TYR A 88 -11.45 12.06 -60.61
CA TYR A 88 -10.50 11.00 -60.25
C TYR A 88 -9.27 11.56 -59.53
N THR A 89 -8.76 12.67 -59.99
CA THR A 89 -7.59 13.33 -59.39
C THR A 89 -7.91 13.90 -57.99
N LEU A 90 -9.13 14.40 -57.80
CA LEU A 90 -9.61 14.89 -56.51
C LEU A 90 -9.91 13.74 -55.56
N LEU A 91 -10.47 12.64 -56.03
CA LEU A 91 -10.65 11.41 -55.24
C LEU A 91 -9.30 10.84 -54.80
N ASP A 92 -8.30 10.83 -55.68
CA ASP A 92 -6.90 10.45 -55.32
C ASP A 92 -6.25 11.43 -54.33
N ALA A 93 -6.76 12.64 -54.22
CA ALA A 93 -6.37 13.62 -53.19
C ALA A 93 -7.20 13.45 -51.88
N ASP A 94 -7.98 12.39 -51.79
CA ASP A 94 -8.76 11.98 -50.61
C ASP A 94 -9.80 13.04 -50.18
N ILE A 95 -10.56 13.60 -51.15
CA ILE A 95 -11.75 14.42 -50.85
C ILE A 95 -12.86 13.53 -50.36
N ASP A 96 -13.75 14.07 -49.51
CA ASP A 96 -14.85 13.27 -48.93
C ASP A 96 -16.11 13.20 -49.81
N GLN A 97 -16.41 14.28 -50.50
CA GLN A 97 -17.59 14.39 -51.32
C GLN A 97 -17.37 15.42 -52.42
N TYR A 98 -18.20 15.31 -53.47
CA TYR A 98 -18.28 16.31 -54.54
C TYR A 98 -19.72 16.56 -54.96
N ILE A 99 -19.96 17.73 -55.55
CA ILE A 99 -21.21 18.11 -56.26
C ILE A 99 -20.86 18.43 -57.69
N LEU A 100 -21.71 17.99 -58.59
CA LEU A 100 -21.75 18.48 -59.99
C LEU A 100 -22.75 19.62 -60.05
N GLU A 101 -22.32 20.77 -60.55
CA GLU A 101 -23.18 21.95 -60.81
C GLU A 101 -24.16 21.69 -61.98
N PRO A 102 -25.33 22.36 -62.04
CA PRO A 102 -25.45 23.81 -61.88
C PRO A 102 -25.88 24.22 -60.47
N LEU A 103 -25.10 25.14 -59.86
CA LEU A 103 -25.37 25.79 -58.56
C LEU A 103 -26.62 26.68 -58.55
N PHE A 104 -27.38 26.74 -59.66
CA PHE A 104 -28.49 27.64 -59.82
C PHE A 104 -29.79 27.20 -59.09
N ASP A 105 -29.83 25.98 -58.56
CA ASP A 105 -30.92 25.54 -57.69
C ASP A 105 -30.51 25.74 -56.19
N GLU A 106 -30.98 26.85 -55.62
CA GLU A 106 -30.73 27.18 -54.17
C GLU A 106 -31.17 26.03 -53.25
N MET A 107 -32.26 25.33 -53.60
CA MET A 107 -32.78 24.24 -52.78
C MET A 107 -31.86 23.02 -52.80
N LEU A 108 -31.32 22.68 -53.95
CA LEU A 108 -30.37 21.58 -54.11
C LEU A 108 -29.03 21.88 -53.36
N LEU A 109 -28.53 23.10 -53.49
CA LEU A 109 -27.33 23.53 -52.75
C LEU A 109 -27.54 23.47 -51.24
N ASP A 110 -28.71 23.91 -50.76
CA ASP A 110 -29.03 23.86 -49.32
C ASP A 110 -29.07 22.44 -48.80
N VAL A 111 -29.70 21.49 -49.50
CA VAL A 111 -29.72 20.06 -49.15
C VAL A 111 -28.29 19.48 -49.11
N ARG A 112 -27.45 19.80 -50.07
CA ARG A 112 -26.09 19.31 -50.21
C ARG A 112 -25.20 19.85 -49.11
N LEU A 113 -25.31 21.15 -48.77
CA LEU A 113 -24.58 21.74 -47.65
C LEU A 113 -25.03 21.13 -46.31
N SER A 114 -26.33 20.84 -46.14
CA SER A 114 -26.85 20.11 -44.98
C SER A 114 -26.17 18.76 -44.81
N PHE A 115 -25.97 18.04 -45.91
CA PHE A 115 -25.29 16.76 -45.89
C PHE A 115 -23.80 16.92 -45.56
N ALA A 116 -23.09 17.91 -46.13
CA ALA A 116 -21.72 18.22 -45.82
C ALA A 116 -21.52 18.58 -44.35
N GLU A 117 -22.44 19.39 -43.80
CA GLU A 117 -22.42 19.73 -42.34
C GLU A 117 -22.57 18.50 -41.45
N LYS A 118 -23.55 17.61 -41.81
CA LYS A 118 -23.76 16.39 -41.02
C LYS A 118 -22.52 15.49 -41.04
N LEU A 119 -21.88 15.35 -42.19
CA LEU A 119 -20.68 14.58 -42.35
C LEU A 119 -19.52 15.21 -41.54
N ALA A 120 -19.35 16.54 -41.62
CA ALA A 120 -18.33 17.26 -40.87
C ALA A 120 -18.49 17.13 -39.34
N ARG A 121 -19.74 17.27 -38.84
CA ARG A 121 -20.04 17.07 -37.39
C ARG A 121 -19.77 15.65 -36.95
N ASN A 122 -20.08 14.64 -37.72
CA ASN A 122 -19.81 13.23 -37.38
C ASN A 122 -18.29 12.96 -37.28
N LYS A 123 -17.53 13.44 -38.28
CA LYS A 123 -16.06 13.28 -38.26
C LYS A 123 -15.41 14.00 -37.08
N GLU A 124 -15.81 15.23 -36.80
CA GLU A 124 -15.36 16.00 -35.67
C GLU A 124 -15.69 15.29 -34.33
N GLY A 125 -16.90 14.77 -34.20
CA GLY A 125 -17.33 14.00 -33.04
C GLY A 125 -16.50 12.73 -32.82
N GLN A 126 -16.28 11.95 -33.89
CA GLN A 126 -15.41 10.77 -33.81
C GLN A 126 -13.98 11.11 -33.39
N PHE A 127 -13.42 12.15 -34.01
CA PHE A 127 -12.06 12.62 -33.67
C PHE A 127 -11.94 13.03 -32.19
N LEU A 128 -12.92 13.79 -31.67
CA LEU A 128 -12.93 14.20 -30.25
C LEU A 128 -13.06 13.02 -29.28
N ILE A 129 -13.83 12.01 -29.66
CA ILE A 129 -13.98 10.78 -28.86
C ILE A 129 -12.66 10.00 -28.83
N GLU A 130 -12.02 9.80 -29.99
CA GLU A 130 -10.72 9.13 -30.06
C GLU A 130 -9.63 9.87 -29.27
N GLN A 131 -9.60 11.20 -29.39
CA GLN A 131 -8.65 12.02 -28.63
C GLN A 131 -8.84 11.87 -27.12
N LYS A 132 -10.09 12.00 -26.66
CA LYS A 132 -10.41 11.82 -25.23
C LYS A 132 -10.08 10.41 -24.72
N LEU A 133 -10.32 9.39 -25.54
CA LEU A 133 -9.98 8.01 -25.20
C LEU A 133 -8.46 7.87 -25.03
N ARG A 134 -7.68 8.33 -26.01
CA ARG A 134 -6.20 8.31 -25.95
C ARG A 134 -5.64 9.08 -24.75
N GLU A 135 -6.19 10.27 -24.47
CA GLU A 135 -5.81 11.07 -23.30
C GLU A 135 -6.13 10.34 -21.99
N SER A 136 -7.30 9.70 -21.91
CA SER A 136 -7.72 8.93 -20.75
C SER A 136 -6.83 7.70 -20.53
N GLU A 137 -6.53 6.94 -21.59
CA GLU A 137 -5.63 5.79 -21.53
C GLU A 137 -4.20 6.19 -21.16
N ALA A 138 -3.67 7.26 -21.75
CA ALA A 138 -2.35 7.78 -21.42
C ALA A 138 -2.27 8.24 -19.96
N ARG A 139 -3.32 8.92 -19.47
CA ARG A 139 -3.41 9.33 -18.06
C ARG A 139 -3.45 8.14 -17.12
N ALA A 140 -4.30 7.15 -17.38
CA ALA A 140 -4.39 5.94 -16.58
C ALA A 140 -3.06 5.17 -16.55
N SER A 141 -2.42 5.00 -17.70
CA SER A 141 -1.10 4.36 -17.81
C SER A 141 -0.02 5.15 -17.06
N SER A 142 -0.03 6.49 -17.16
CA SER A 142 0.91 7.35 -16.43
C SER A 142 0.75 7.19 -14.91
N ILE A 143 -0.47 7.22 -14.40
CA ILE A 143 -0.75 7.04 -12.96
C ILE A 143 -0.22 5.67 -12.50
N LEU A 144 -0.54 4.59 -13.20
CA LEU A 144 -0.09 3.25 -12.85
C LEU A 144 1.44 3.11 -12.87
N ASN A 145 2.12 3.78 -13.81
CA ASN A 145 3.57 3.67 -13.97
C ASN A 145 4.37 4.62 -13.07
N THR A 146 3.74 5.65 -12.49
CA THR A 146 4.40 6.58 -11.56
C THR A 146 4.20 6.19 -10.09
N THR A 147 3.32 5.25 -9.78
CA THR A 147 3.15 4.75 -8.41
C THR A 147 4.41 4.02 -7.93
N VAL A 148 4.74 4.21 -6.65
CA VAL A 148 5.86 3.54 -5.98
C VAL A 148 5.51 2.07 -5.70
N ASP A 149 4.24 1.78 -5.42
CA ASP A 149 3.77 0.43 -5.13
C ASP A 149 3.64 -0.40 -6.43
N ALA A 150 4.00 -1.67 -6.34
CA ALA A 150 3.79 -2.60 -7.45
C ALA A 150 2.30 -2.93 -7.58
N ILE A 151 1.77 -2.78 -8.80
CA ILE A 151 0.36 -3.05 -9.11
C ILE A 151 0.31 -4.16 -10.16
N ILE A 152 -0.36 -5.24 -9.81
CA ILE A 152 -0.51 -6.44 -10.65
C ILE A 152 -1.98 -6.77 -10.76
N THR A 153 -2.48 -6.93 -11.98
CA THR A 153 -3.86 -7.39 -12.20
C THR A 153 -3.83 -8.79 -12.80
N ILE A 154 -4.65 -9.68 -12.24
CA ILE A 154 -4.83 -11.05 -12.71
C ILE A 154 -6.29 -11.33 -13.06
N ASP A 155 -6.54 -12.31 -13.90
CA ASP A 155 -7.89 -12.83 -14.14
C ASP A 155 -8.30 -13.91 -13.11
N ASP A 156 -9.49 -14.49 -13.31
CA ASP A 156 -10.07 -15.55 -12.49
C ASP A 156 -9.28 -16.89 -12.53
N HIS A 157 -8.39 -17.06 -13.50
CA HIS A 157 -7.46 -18.19 -13.61
C HIS A 157 -6.07 -17.90 -13.01
N GLY A 158 -5.86 -16.69 -12.47
CA GLY A 158 -4.58 -16.26 -11.92
C GLY A 158 -3.57 -15.83 -12.98
N LEU A 159 -3.99 -15.61 -14.24
CA LEU A 159 -3.10 -15.15 -15.30
C LEU A 159 -2.90 -13.63 -15.22
N ILE A 160 -1.66 -13.20 -15.29
CA ILE A 160 -1.28 -11.78 -15.20
C ILE A 160 -1.78 -11.05 -16.45
N ARG A 161 -2.59 -10.01 -16.27
CA ARG A 161 -3.14 -9.14 -17.30
C ARG A 161 -2.44 -7.79 -17.36
N SER A 162 -2.00 -7.27 -16.22
CA SER A 162 -1.21 -6.05 -16.16
C SER A 162 -0.12 -6.14 -15.10
N PHE A 163 0.99 -5.42 -15.34
CA PHE A 163 2.18 -5.44 -14.51
C PHE A 163 2.86 -4.08 -14.67
N ASN A 164 2.78 -3.19 -13.66
CA ASN A 164 3.29 -1.83 -13.77
C ASN A 164 4.81 -1.76 -13.61
N LYS A 165 5.39 -0.60 -13.87
CA LYS A 165 6.84 -0.37 -13.78
C LYS A 165 7.43 -0.63 -12.38
N ALA A 166 6.68 -0.37 -11.32
CA ALA A 166 7.12 -0.68 -9.96
C ALA A 166 7.18 -2.21 -9.74
N ALA A 167 6.20 -2.97 -10.28
CA ALA A 167 6.22 -4.43 -10.23
C ALA A 167 7.41 -5.02 -11.03
N GLU A 168 7.74 -4.45 -12.20
CA GLU A 168 8.93 -4.87 -12.95
C GLU A 168 10.22 -4.74 -12.13
N LYS A 169 10.39 -3.59 -11.46
CA LYS A 169 11.54 -3.34 -10.58
C LYS A 169 11.57 -4.26 -9.37
N LEU A 170 10.42 -4.45 -8.74
CA LEU A 170 10.29 -5.21 -7.50
C LEU A 170 10.55 -6.71 -7.72
N PHE A 171 9.94 -7.30 -8.75
CA PHE A 171 10.02 -8.73 -9.02
C PHE A 171 11.11 -9.11 -10.05
N GLN A 172 11.78 -8.12 -10.67
CA GLN A 172 12.85 -8.31 -11.65
C GLN A 172 12.41 -9.01 -12.95
N TYR A 173 11.12 -8.97 -13.25
CA TYR A 173 10.56 -9.44 -14.53
C TYR A 173 10.10 -8.24 -15.35
N SER A 174 10.22 -8.30 -16.67
CA SER A 174 9.52 -7.36 -17.54
C SER A 174 8.04 -7.74 -17.68
N ALA A 175 7.17 -6.76 -17.91
CA ALA A 175 5.75 -7.01 -18.14
C ALA A 175 5.52 -8.00 -19.30
N SER A 176 6.30 -7.89 -20.36
CA SER A 176 6.25 -8.79 -21.53
C SER A 176 6.59 -10.24 -21.20
N GLU A 177 7.45 -10.48 -20.20
CA GLU A 177 7.82 -11.84 -19.78
C GLU A 177 6.73 -12.52 -18.96
N VAL A 178 5.91 -11.76 -18.22
CA VAL A 178 4.96 -12.31 -17.24
C VAL A 178 3.51 -12.20 -17.66
N THR A 179 3.15 -11.30 -18.55
CA THR A 179 1.78 -11.18 -19.08
C THR A 179 1.33 -12.49 -19.70
N GLY A 180 0.16 -12.98 -19.29
CA GLY A 180 -0.38 -14.28 -19.69
C GLY A 180 0.18 -15.48 -18.90
N LYS A 181 1.20 -15.31 -18.05
CA LYS A 181 1.66 -16.35 -17.12
C LYS A 181 0.88 -16.30 -15.81
N ASN A 182 0.87 -17.41 -15.09
CA ASN A 182 0.22 -17.49 -13.80
C ASN A 182 1.03 -16.76 -12.73
N VAL A 183 0.36 -15.96 -11.89
CA VAL A 183 0.95 -15.15 -10.81
C VAL A 183 1.75 -15.97 -9.79
N LYS A 184 1.56 -17.28 -9.75
CA LYS A 184 2.31 -18.21 -8.87
C LYS A 184 3.82 -18.13 -9.03
N ILE A 185 4.34 -17.67 -10.17
CA ILE A 185 5.78 -17.48 -10.37
C ILE A 185 6.39 -16.46 -9.40
N LEU A 186 5.57 -15.56 -8.85
CA LEU A 186 5.97 -14.52 -7.90
C LEU A 186 5.88 -14.96 -6.44
N MET A 187 5.61 -16.25 -6.19
CA MET A 187 5.38 -16.81 -4.85
C MET A 187 6.38 -17.91 -4.53
N PRO A 188 6.92 -17.97 -3.30
CA PRO A 188 7.71 -19.13 -2.85
C PRO A 188 6.81 -20.32 -2.50
N GLN A 189 7.40 -21.52 -2.34
CA GLN A 189 6.73 -22.65 -1.71
C GLN A 189 6.51 -22.38 -0.21
N PRO A 190 5.39 -22.86 0.40
CA PRO A 190 4.32 -23.68 -0.17
C PRO A 190 3.20 -22.88 -0.87
N TYR A 191 3.18 -21.54 -0.76
CA TYR A 191 2.10 -20.65 -1.26
C TYR A 191 1.83 -20.82 -2.75
N GLN A 192 2.87 -21.14 -3.52
CA GLN A 192 2.74 -21.41 -4.94
C GLN A 192 1.77 -22.57 -5.25
N ARG A 193 1.77 -23.62 -4.42
CA ARG A 193 0.90 -24.81 -4.60
C ARG A 193 -0.53 -24.54 -4.12
N GLU A 194 -0.66 -23.72 -3.08
CA GLU A 194 -1.93 -23.49 -2.39
C GLU A 194 -2.78 -22.40 -3.06
N HIS A 195 -2.18 -21.56 -3.89
CA HIS A 195 -2.84 -20.40 -4.47
C HIS A 195 -4.13 -20.73 -5.24
N ASP A 196 -4.14 -21.79 -6.04
CA ASP A 196 -5.34 -22.20 -6.78
C ASP A 196 -6.47 -22.64 -5.82
N GLY A 197 -6.09 -23.24 -4.70
CA GLY A 197 -7.03 -23.59 -3.63
C GLY A 197 -7.64 -22.35 -2.98
N TYR A 198 -6.86 -21.30 -2.75
CA TYR A 198 -7.35 -20.04 -2.23
C TYR A 198 -8.34 -19.35 -3.18
N MET A 199 -8.02 -19.32 -4.49
CA MET A 199 -8.89 -18.77 -5.51
C MET A 199 -10.22 -19.55 -5.60
N LYS A 200 -10.17 -20.89 -5.64
CA LYS A 200 -11.36 -21.75 -5.69
C LYS A 200 -12.24 -21.57 -4.44
N ASN A 201 -11.64 -21.55 -3.25
CA ASN A 201 -12.38 -21.34 -2.00
C ASN A 201 -13.06 -19.97 -1.96
N TYR A 202 -12.40 -18.93 -2.43
CA TYR A 202 -13.00 -17.61 -2.52
C TYR A 202 -14.19 -17.60 -3.50
N HIS A 203 -14.04 -18.19 -4.70
CA HIS A 203 -15.11 -18.28 -5.69
C HIS A 203 -16.34 -19.03 -5.17
N SER A 204 -16.15 -20.06 -4.34
CA SER A 204 -17.25 -20.90 -3.83
C SER A 204 -17.90 -20.37 -2.56
N THR A 205 -17.14 -19.71 -1.68
CA THR A 205 -17.63 -19.34 -0.33
C THR A 205 -17.82 -17.84 -0.12
N GLY A 206 -17.19 -17.00 -0.98
CA GLY A 206 -17.15 -15.55 -0.77
C GLY A 206 -16.37 -15.11 0.48
N LYS A 207 -15.75 -16.05 1.23
CA LYS A 207 -15.01 -15.71 2.45
C LYS A 207 -13.68 -15.06 2.11
N GLN A 208 -13.55 -13.80 2.48
CA GLN A 208 -12.36 -12.97 2.28
C GLN A 208 -11.25 -13.40 3.26
N LYS A 209 -10.11 -13.89 2.75
CA LYS A 209 -8.89 -14.11 3.54
C LYS A 209 -7.83 -13.03 3.36
N ILE A 210 -7.73 -12.48 2.14
CA ILE A 210 -6.74 -11.45 1.74
C ILE A 210 -7.45 -10.29 1.06
N ILE A 211 -8.53 -10.56 0.32
CA ILE A 211 -9.30 -9.57 -0.41
C ILE A 211 -9.93 -8.58 0.57
N GLY A 212 -9.62 -7.29 0.43
CA GLY A 212 -10.16 -6.21 1.27
C GLY A 212 -9.49 -5.97 2.62
N ILE A 213 -8.58 -6.86 3.09
CA ILE A 213 -7.99 -6.75 4.44
C ILE A 213 -6.49 -6.39 4.39
N GLY A 214 -5.78 -6.86 3.36
CA GLY A 214 -4.33 -6.76 3.25
C GLY A 214 -3.59 -7.67 4.23
N ARG A 215 -2.42 -8.18 3.84
CA ARG A 215 -1.61 -9.10 4.65
C ARG A 215 -0.13 -9.00 4.32
N ASP A 216 0.70 -9.22 5.34
CA ASP A 216 2.12 -9.48 5.14
C ASP A 216 2.32 -10.89 4.60
N VAL A 217 3.00 -10.99 3.47
CA VAL A 217 3.32 -12.25 2.80
C VAL A 217 4.75 -12.21 2.26
N THR A 218 5.25 -13.34 1.77
CA THR A 218 6.58 -13.43 1.16
C THR A 218 6.46 -13.49 -0.36
N GLY A 219 7.13 -12.56 -1.05
CA GLY A 219 7.28 -12.56 -2.50
C GLY A 219 8.56 -13.26 -2.93
N LYS A 220 8.60 -13.71 -4.19
CA LYS A 220 9.76 -14.31 -4.83
C LYS A 220 10.12 -13.54 -6.09
N ARG A 221 11.39 -13.13 -6.22
CA ARG A 221 11.93 -12.45 -7.40
C ARG A 221 12.39 -13.44 -8.46
N LYS A 222 12.75 -12.93 -9.62
CA LYS A 222 13.28 -13.72 -10.76
C LYS A 222 14.57 -14.46 -10.42
N ASP A 223 15.41 -13.90 -9.55
CA ASP A 223 16.66 -14.49 -9.08
C ASP A 223 16.46 -15.51 -7.95
N ASP A 224 15.23 -15.96 -7.72
CA ASP A 224 14.81 -16.85 -6.64
C ASP A 224 14.96 -16.26 -5.22
N SER A 225 15.44 -15.03 -5.06
CA SER A 225 15.45 -14.37 -3.77
C SER A 225 14.03 -14.10 -3.26
N THR A 226 13.84 -14.18 -1.95
CA THR A 226 12.56 -13.90 -1.32
C THR A 226 12.64 -12.61 -0.52
N PHE A 227 11.51 -11.90 -0.41
CA PHE A 227 11.41 -10.66 0.33
C PHE A 227 10.04 -10.54 1.00
N PRO A 228 9.96 -9.87 2.16
CA PRO A 228 8.68 -9.60 2.81
C PRO A 228 7.95 -8.49 2.08
N MET A 229 6.66 -8.69 1.83
CA MET A 229 5.82 -7.69 1.19
C MET A 229 4.44 -7.62 1.85
N TYR A 230 3.86 -6.42 1.84
CA TYR A 230 2.45 -6.22 2.16
C TYR A 230 1.64 -6.34 0.87
N LEU A 231 0.64 -7.21 0.86
CA LEU A 231 -0.25 -7.46 -0.27
C LEU A 231 -1.69 -7.11 0.10
N ALA A 232 -2.28 -6.17 -0.63
CA ALA A 232 -3.71 -5.89 -0.60
C ALA A 232 -4.32 -6.26 -1.96
N VAL A 233 -5.43 -6.99 -1.95
CA VAL A 233 -6.12 -7.45 -3.17
C VAL A 233 -7.52 -6.88 -3.19
N SER A 234 -7.93 -6.35 -4.34
CA SER A 234 -9.30 -5.91 -4.62
C SER A 234 -9.85 -6.65 -5.84
N GLU A 235 -11.14 -6.96 -5.81
CA GLU A 235 -11.87 -7.50 -6.95
C GLU A 235 -12.53 -6.37 -7.74
N VAL A 236 -12.42 -6.43 -9.07
CA VAL A 236 -13.06 -5.49 -10.01
C VAL A 236 -13.75 -6.30 -11.10
N ASN A 237 -14.99 -5.96 -11.42
CA ASN A 237 -15.73 -6.57 -12.53
C ASN A 237 -15.74 -5.63 -13.72
N VAL A 238 -15.12 -6.03 -14.83
CA VAL A 238 -15.04 -5.26 -16.06
C VAL A 238 -15.61 -6.11 -17.21
N ASN A 239 -16.64 -5.62 -17.88
CA ASN A 239 -17.27 -6.32 -19.02
C ASN A 239 -17.64 -7.79 -18.72
N ASN A 240 -18.20 -8.07 -17.55
CA ASN A 240 -18.52 -9.42 -17.06
C ASN A 240 -17.31 -10.34 -16.82
N GLN A 241 -16.11 -9.81 -16.82
CA GLN A 241 -14.88 -10.52 -16.43
C GLN A 241 -14.43 -10.07 -15.04
N ARG A 242 -14.19 -11.04 -14.15
CA ARG A 242 -13.63 -10.78 -12.82
C ARG A 242 -12.13 -10.60 -12.93
N LEU A 243 -11.65 -9.50 -12.44
CA LEU A 243 -10.23 -9.19 -12.33
C LEU A 243 -9.88 -8.95 -10.87
N TYR A 244 -8.68 -9.36 -10.48
CA TYR A 244 -8.14 -9.12 -9.15
C TYR A 244 -6.92 -8.24 -9.26
N THR A 245 -6.94 -7.10 -8.58
CA THR A 245 -5.82 -6.17 -8.56
C THR A 245 -5.12 -6.26 -7.22
N GLY A 246 -3.87 -6.69 -7.24
CA GLY A 246 -2.96 -6.72 -6.11
C GLY A 246 -2.12 -5.45 -6.06
N ILE A 247 -2.13 -4.77 -4.91
CA ILE A 247 -1.19 -3.69 -4.59
C ILE A 247 -0.16 -4.27 -3.64
N ILE A 248 1.10 -4.20 -4.04
CA ILE A 248 2.22 -4.83 -3.34
C ILE A 248 3.23 -3.75 -2.96
N ARG A 249 3.59 -3.75 -1.67
CA ARG A 249 4.64 -2.88 -1.12
C ARG A 249 5.74 -3.73 -0.52
N ASP A 250 6.99 -3.49 -0.91
CA ASP A 250 8.15 -4.07 -0.23
C ASP A 250 8.27 -3.47 1.17
N ILE A 251 8.28 -4.33 2.19
CA ILE A 251 8.40 -3.94 3.60
C ILE A 251 9.75 -4.35 4.20
N THR A 252 10.74 -4.67 3.36
CA THR A 252 12.09 -5.10 3.80
C THR A 252 12.76 -4.03 4.66
N GLU A 253 12.81 -2.79 4.18
CA GLU A 253 13.44 -1.69 4.91
C GLU A 253 12.65 -1.33 6.17
N GLN A 254 11.33 -1.35 6.10
CA GLN A 254 10.48 -1.15 7.28
C GLN A 254 10.79 -2.18 8.36
N ARG A 255 10.87 -3.47 8.00
CA ARG A 255 11.22 -4.54 8.95
C ARG A 255 12.64 -4.40 9.49
N ARG A 256 13.59 -4.00 8.65
CA ARG A 256 14.95 -3.74 9.07
C ARG A 256 15.03 -2.63 10.11
N LEU A 257 14.33 -1.52 9.87
CA LEU A 257 14.27 -0.41 10.83
C LEU A 257 13.58 -0.81 12.14
N GLU A 258 12.51 -1.61 12.08
CA GLU A 258 11.84 -2.14 13.27
C GLU A 258 12.80 -3.03 14.10
N GLN A 259 13.60 -3.86 13.44
CA GLN A 259 14.64 -4.68 14.12
C GLN A 259 15.73 -3.81 14.76
N GLU A 260 16.20 -2.79 14.07
CA GLU A 260 17.23 -1.90 14.59
C GLU A 260 16.76 -1.11 15.82
N VAL A 261 15.52 -0.62 15.79
CA VAL A 261 14.90 0.04 16.96
C VAL A 261 14.84 -0.91 18.16
N LEU A 262 14.49 -2.18 17.94
CA LEU A 262 14.52 -3.17 19.02
C LEU A 262 15.93 -3.39 19.56
N ARG A 263 16.91 -3.56 18.68
CA ARG A 263 18.29 -3.77 19.06
C ARG A 263 18.84 -2.61 19.91
N ILE A 264 18.57 -1.39 19.47
CA ILE A 264 18.96 -0.18 20.21
C ILE A 264 18.26 -0.15 21.59
N SER A 265 16.96 -0.41 21.61
CA SER A 265 16.19 -0.42 22.87
C SER A 265 16.70 -1.48 23.87
N GLU A 266 17.07 -2.67 23.39
CA GLU A 266 17.63 -3.72 24.24
C GLU A 266 19.03 -3.36 24.74
N TYR A 267 19.86 -2.81 23.86
CA TYR A 267 21.18 -2.33 24.25
C TYR A 267 21.10 -1.26 25.34
N GLU A 268 20.24 -0.25 25.17
CA GLU A 268 20.06 0.80 26.18
C GLU A 268 19.51 0.26 27.50
N ARG A 269 18.53 -0.64 27.46
CA ARG A 269 17.99 -1.30 28.66
C ARG A 269 19.10 -2.08 29.39
N HIS A 270 19.96 -2.81 28.67
CA HIS A 270 21.07 -3.54 29.25
C HIS A 270 22.06 -2.60 29.87
N ARG A 271 22.47 -1.54 29.17
CA ARG A 271 23.40 -0.52 29.66
C ARG A 271 22.90 0.15 30.93
N ILE A 272 21.64 0.63 30.93
CA ILE A 272 21.03 1.25 32.10
C ILE A 272 20.99 0.25 33.29
N GLY A 273 20.66 -1.01 33.02
CA GLY A 273 20.65 -2.04 34.06
C GLY A 273 22.01 -2.26 34.68
N GLN A 274 23.10 -2.30 33.89
CA GLN A 274 24.45 -2.38 34.37
C GLN A 274 24.87 -1.13 35.19
N ASP A 275 24.58 0.06 34.66
CA ASP A 275 24.89 1.33 35.35
C ASP A 275 24.17 1.43 36.71
N LEU A 276 22.92 0.95 36.80
CA LEU A 276 22.20 0.87 38.08
C LEU A 276 22.82 -0.14 39.04
N HIS A 277 23.22 -1.30 38.55
CA HIS A 277 23.82 -2.35 39.36
C HIS A 277 25.19 -1.92 39.89
N ASP A 278 26.07 -1.45 38.99
CA ASP A 278 27.50 -1.17 39.32
C ASP A 278 27.69 0.20 39.96
N GLY A 279 26.85 1.18 39.63
CA GLY A 279 26.88 2.50 40.22
C GLY A 279 26.05 2.59 41.51
N LEU A 280 24.73 2.63 41.34
CA LEU A 280 23.81 2.90 42.45
C LEU A 280 23.80 1.76 43.48
N GLY A 281 23.80 0.49 43.05
CA GLY A 281 23.79 -0.66 43.94
C GLY A 281 25.05 -0.74 44.81
N GLN A 282 26.22 -0.48 44.22
CA GLN A 282 27.48 -0.44 45.00
C GLN A 282 27.51 0.71 46.01
N MET A 283 27.04 1.91 45.62
CA MET A 283 26.92 3.05 46.53
C MET A 283 25.99 2.75 47.72
N LEU A 284 24.81 2.24 47.46
CA LEU A 284 23.85 1.89 48.53
C LEU A 284 24.36 0.79 49.45
N THR A 285 25.04 -0.21 48.88
CA THR A 285 25.72 -1.25 49.68
C THR A 285 26.81 -0.64 50.60
N GLY A 286 27.63 0.28 50.08
CA GLY A 286 28.62 1.00 50.86
C GLY A 286 28.04 1.82 52.00
N ILE A 287 26.98 2.61 51.71
CA ILE A 287 26.26 3.40 52.73
C ILE A 287 25.62 2.48 53.78
N SER A 288 25.04 1.35 53.39
CA SER A 288 24.45 0.37 54.33
C SER A 288 25.49 -0.19 55.29
N LEU A 289 26.69 -0.51 54.81
CA LEU A 289 27.81 -1.00 55.67
C LEU A 289 28.28 0.06 56.65
N ILE A 290 28.43 1.31 56.22
CA ILE A 290 28.85 2.42 57.07
C ILE A 290 27.80 2.66 58.15
N ASN A 291 26.52 2.78 57.77
CA ASN A 291 25.42 2.98 58.71
C ASN A 291 25.31 1.84 59.73
N LYS A 292 25.49 0.59 59.30
CA LYS A 292 25.48 -0.58 60.19
C LYS A 292 26.56 -0.50 61.25
N ASN A 293 27.79 -0.08 60.89
CA ASN A 293 28.88 0.13 61.83
C ASN A 293 28.60 1.25 62.83
N ILE A 294 28.03 2.39 62.33
CA ILE A 294 27.67 3.52 63.19
C ILE A 294 26.55 3.10 64.18
N ALA A 295 25.53 2.40 63.70
CA ALA A 295 24.44 1.90 64.55
C ALA A 295 24.96 0.95 65.64
N GLY A 296 25.91 0.05 65.28
CA GLY A 296 26.56 -0.83 66.25
C GLY A 296 27.27 -0.07 67.36
N ASN A 297 28.16 0.88 67.01
CA ASN A 297 28.90 1.69 67.98
C ASN A 297 27.95 2.52 68.89
N LEU A 298 26.92 3.15 68.34
CA LEU A 298 25.93 3.93 69.09
C LEU A 298 25.10 3.05 70.04
N ARG A 299 24.80 1.82 69.67
CA ARG A 299 24.12 0.86 70.51
C ARG A 299 25.01 0.41 71.68
N ASP A 300 26.28 0.13 71.45
CA ASP A 300 27.20 -0.26 72.46
C ASP A 300 27.48 0.84 73.54
N GLU A 301 27.25 2.12 73.14
CA GLU A 301 27.35 3.31 73.95
C GLU A 301 25.98 3.76 74.54
N ASP A 302 24.96 2.99 74.36
CA ASP A 302 23.54 3.30 74.80
C ASP A 302 23.05 4.72 74.34
N HIS A 303 23.51 5.12 73.17
CA HIS A 303 23.28 6.47 72.62
C HIS A 303 21.87 6.65 72.07
N PRO A 304 21.13 7.76 72.37
CA PRO A 304 19.71 7.93 71.97
C PRO A 304 19.48 7.93 70.47
N LEU A 305 20.49 8.24 69.65
CA LEU A 305 20.40 8.20 68.17
C LEU A 305 20.56 6.81 67.56
N ALA A 306 20.79 5.75 68.35
CA ALA A 306 20.99 4.39 67.81
C ALA A 306 19.77 3.92 66.98
N SER A 307 18.55 4.18 67.45
CA SER A 307 17.31 3.80 66.77
C SER A 307 17.10 4.55 65.43
N GLU A 308 17.44 5.84 65.36
CA GLU A 308 17.33 6.63 64.15
C GLU A 308 18.31 6.15 63.08
N VAL A 309 19.54 5.78 63.44
CA VAL A 309 20.51 5.23 62.49
C VAL A 309 20.14 3.83 62.02
N GLU A 310 19.48 3.04 62.89
CA GLU A 310 18.90 1.75 62.45
C GLU A 310 17.78 1.93 61.41
N GLU A 311 16.90 2.93 61.62
CA GLU A 311 15.85 3.26 60.67
C GLU A 311 16.44 3.70 59.31
N ILE A 312 17.47 4.56 59.30
CA ILE A 312 18.19 4.92 58.08
C ILE A 312 18.81 3.69 57.42
N THR A 313 19.37 2.74 58.19
CA THR A 313 19.93 1.50 57.65
C THR A 313 18.85 0.64 56.96
N ALA A 314 17.65 0.57 57.53
CA ALA A 314 16.52 -0.11 56.93
C ALA A 314 16.09 0.52 55.62
N LEU A 315 15.96 1.86 55.56
CA LEU A 315 15.61 2.62 54.34
C LEU A 315 16.67 2.45 53.24
N VAL A 316 17.96 2.50 53.58
CA VAL A 316 19.04 2.27 52.61
C VAL A 316 19.00 0.85 52.06
N LYS A 317 18.71 -0.13 52.90
CA LYS A 317 18.55 -1.52 52.46
C LYS A 317 17.34 -1.70 51.50
N GLU A 318 16.24 -1.06 51.81
CA GLU A 318 15.06 -1.04 50.94
C GLU A 318 15.37 -0.40 49.58
N ALA A 319 16.09 0.74 49.57
CA ALA A 319 16.55 1.41 48.36
C ALA A 319 17.52 0.54 47.54
N ASP A 320 18.43 -0.21 48.17
CA ASP A 320 19.32 -1.16 47.50
C ASP A 320 18.54 -2.32 46.85
N GLU A 321 17.59 -2.89 47.57
CA GLU A 321 16.73 -3.93 47.04
C GLU A 321 15.87 -3.41 45.84
N TYR A 322 15.39 -2.19 45.94
CA TYR A 322 14.65 -1.54 44.84
C TYR A 322 15.55 -1.34 43.59
N ALA A 323 16.75 -0.79 43.77
CA ALA A 323 17.71 -0.59 42.71
C ALA A 323 18.13 -1.89 42.03
N ARG A 324 18.38 -2.97 42.80
CA ARG A 324 18.70 -4.31 42.29
C ARG A 324 17.53 -4.92 41.48
N ASN A 325 16.29 -4.72 41.93
CA ASN A 325 15.11 -5.22 41.21
C ASN A 325 14.91 -4.46 39.91
N LEU A 326 15.11 -3.13 39.88
CA LEU A 326 15.07 -2.34 38.63
C LEU A 326 16.14 -2.81 37.64
N SER A 327 17.39 -2.96 38.11
CA SER A 327 18.50 -3.44 37.29
C SER A 327 18.19 -4.80 36.68
N ARG A 328 17.74 -5.78 37.47
CA ARG A 328 17.37 -7.12 37.00
C ARG A 328 16.26 -7.13 35.97
N ASN A 329 15.32 -6.21 36.07
CA ASN A 329 14.24 -6.09 35.07
C ASN A 329 14.72 -5.49 33.72
N LEU A 330 15.84 -4.78 33.74
CA LEU A 330 16.42 -4.14 32.54
C LEU A 330 17.46 -5.05 31.85
N ILE A 331 18.22 -5.84 32.58
CA ILE A 331 19.20 -6.79 32.04
C ILE A 331 18.47 -7.94 31.33
N PRO A 332 18.97 -8.44 30.17
CA PRO A 332 18.44 -9.64 29.56
C PRO A 332 18.47 -10.79 30.54
N VAL A 333 17.34 -11.45 30.71
CA VAL A 333 17.31 -12.70 31.45
C VAL A 333 18.10 -13.71 30.63
N GLU A 334 19.26 -14.14 31.15
CA GLU A 334 19.84 -15.40 30.72
C GLU A 334 18.79 -16.45 31.12
N LEU A 335 18.01 -16.89 30.08
CA LEU A 335 17.05 -18.00 30.23
C LEU A 335 17.90 -19.26 30.35
N ASP A 336 18.52 -19.40 31.52
CA ASP A 336 19.32 -20.54 31.91
C ASP A 336 18.54 -21.84 31.78
N SER A 337 19.18 -22.94 32.12
CA SER A 337 18.62 -24.30 32.25
C SER A 337 17.29 -24.35 33.06
N SER A 338 16.92 -23.28 33.75
CA SER A 338 15.67 -23.15 34.51
C SER A 338 14.40 -22.89 33.68
N GLY A 339 14.53 -22.51 32.41
CA GLY A 339 13.43 -22.36 31.44
C GLY A 339 12.52 -21.13 31.61
N LEU A 340 11.60 -20.97 30.63
CA LEU A 340 10.68 -19.84 30.53
C LEU A 340 9.74 -19.74 31.75
N ALA A 341 9.24 -20.87 32.25
CA ALA A 341 8.31 -20.92 33.39
C ALA A 341 8.90 -20.29 34.63
N THR A 342 10.15 -20.63 34.96
CA THR A 342 10.86 -20.06 36.14
C THR A 342 11.12 -18.55 35.95
N ALA A 343 11.47 -18.14 34.72
CA ALA A 343 11.75 -16.72 34.45
C ALA A 343 10.44 -15.90 34.59
N ILE A 344 9.30 -16.37 34.06
CA ILE A 344 7.99 -15.71 34.21
C ILE A 344 7.60 -15.66 35.70
N SER A 345 7.75 -16.77 36.45
CA SER A 345 7.45 -16.80 37.89
C SER A 345 8.23 -15.76 38.69
N ARG A 346 9.54 -15.63 38.45
CA ARG A 346 10.35 -14.59 39.09
C ARG A 346 9.91 -13.18 38.71
N MET A 347 9.54 -12.97 37.42
CA MET A 347 9.11 -11.66 36.93
C MET A 347 7.78 -11.25 37.56
N THR A 348 6.80 -12.15 37.65
CA THR A 348 5.49 -11.89 38.25
C THR A 348 5.61 -11.64 39.75
N SER A 349 6.38 -12.43 40.50
CA SER A 349 6.65 -12.18 41.92
C SER A 349 7.35 -10.84 42.18
N ASN A 350 8.23 -10.41 41.29
CA ASN A 350 8.82 -9.07 41.36
C ASN A 350 7.78 -7.98 41.07
N ALA A 351 6.89 -8.18 40.08
CA ALA A 351 5.84 -7.23 39.78
C ALA A 351 4.84 -7.07 40.93
N GLU A 352 4.43 -8.16 41.59
CA GLU A 352 3.60 -8.13 42.80
C GLU A 352 4.19 -7.23 43.86
N ARG A 353 5.49 -7.46 44.16
CA ARG A 353 6.19 -6.72 45.22
C ARG A 353 6.44 -5.24 44.88
N LEU A 354 6.76 -4.93 43.62
CA LEU A 354 7.10 -3.57 43.17
C LEU A 354 5.89 -2.69 42.97
N PHE A 355 4.80 -3.26 42.46
CA PHE A 355 3.61 -2.52 42.06
C PHE A 355 2.40 -2.76 42.97
N ASN A 356 2.53 -3.61 43.97
CA ASN A 356 1.46 -4.01 44.88
C ASN A 356 0.21 -4.52 44.14
N ILE A 357 0.39 -5.41 43.18
CA ILE A 357 -0.64 -6.04 42.36
C ILE A 357 -0.68 -7.55 42.64
N GLU A 358 -1.79 -8.21 42.27
CA GLU A 358 -1.89 -9.68 42.30
C GLU A 358 -1.52 -10.24 40.91
N CYS A 359 -0.57 -11.18 40.85
CA CYS A 359 -0.16 -11.87 39.62
C CYS A 359 -0.42 -13.38 39.76
N THR A 360 -1.33 -13.93 38.97
CA THR A 360 -1.62 -15.36 38.97
C THR A 360 -0.99 -16.04 37.75
N LEU A 361 -0.36 -17.20 37.97
CA LEU A 361 0.21 -18.02 36.91
C LEU A 361 -0.59 -19.30 36.75
N GLU A 362 -1.06 -19.57 35.53
CA GLU A 362 -1.86 -20.74 35.23
C GLU A 362 -1.23 -21.58 34.11
N ASN A 363 -0.97 -22.87 34.41
CA ASN A 363 -0.47 -23.85 33.43
C ASN A 363 0.77 -23.40 32.62
N ILE A 364 1.70 -22.66 33.24
CA ILE A 364 2.90 -22.20 32.55
C ILE A 364 3.81 -23.38 32.25
N MET A 365 4.14 -23.56 30.95
CA MET A 365 4.93 -24.67 30.43
C MET A 365 6.32 -24.20 30.00
N ASN A 366 7.28 -25.11 30.03
CA ASN A 366 8.58 -24.87 29.42
C ASN A 366 8.50 -25.14 27.91
N VAL A 367 9.03 -24.21 27.14
CA VAL A 367 9.08 -24.26 25.69
C VAL A 367 10.53 -24.16 25.25
N HIS A 368 10.93 -24.92 24.25
CA HIS A 368 12.25 -24.84 23.64
C HIS A 368 12.10 -24.33 22.21
N PHE A 369 12.90 -23.34 21.85
CA PHE A 369 13.03 -22.84 20.48
C PHE A 369 14.36 -23.30 19.88
N ASP A 370 14.36 -23.60 18.56
CA ASP A 370 15.58 -23.89 17.82
C ASP A 370 16.56 -22.69 17.85
N ASP A 371 16.03 -21.46 17.84
CA ASP A 371 16.76 -20.23 18.11
C ASP A 371 16.56 -19.83 19.60
N PRO A 372 17.62 -19.79 20.40
CA PRO A 372 17.55 -19.39 21.81
C PRO A 372 16.90 -18.02 22.06
N THR A 373 16.95 -17.12 21.08
CA THR A 373 16.33 -15.79 21.18
C THR A 373 14.80 -15.87 21.26
N GLY A 374 14.19 -16.96 20.79
CA GLY A 374 12.75 -17.18 20.82
C GLY A 374 12.14 -17.09 22.21
N LEU A 375 12.78 -17.73 23.19
CA LEU A 375 12.37 -17.65 24.60
C LEU A 375 12.44 -16.21 25.13
N THR A 376 13.49 -15.49 24.78
CA THR A 376 13.65 -14.08 25.17
C THR A 376 12.53 -13.22 24.60
N HIS A 377 12.10 -13.48 23.36
CA HIS A 377 10.98 -12.75 22.75
C HIS A 377 9.66 -13.02 23.49
N LEU A 378 9.34 -14.27 23.85
CA LEU A 378 8.15 -14.59 24.65
C LEU A 378 8.20 -13.92 26.02
N TYR A 379 9.30 -14.06 26.73
CA TYR A 379 9.49 -13.43 28.05
C TYR A 379 9.26 -11.92 27.98
N ARG A 380 9.86 -11.25 26.99
CA ARG A 380 9.71 -9.78 26.79
C ARG A 380 8.28 -9.37 26.45
N ILE A 381 7.52 -10.21 25.76
CA ILE A 381 6.09 -9.95 25.52
C ILE A 381 5.32 -9.97 26.82
N VAL A 382 5.53 -10.99 27.68
CA VAL A 382 4.89 -11.08 29.00
C VAL A 382 5.25 -9.86 29.85
N GLN A 383 6.55 -9.51 29.92
CA GLN A 383 7.03 -8.38 30.68
C GLN A 383 6.42 -7.05 30.24
N GLU A 384 6.35 -6.80 28.93
CA GLU A 384 5.79 -5.57 28.37
C GLU A 384 4.26 -5.52 28.61
N ALA A 385 3.54 -6.65 28.43
CA ALA A 385 2.12 -6.74 28.69
C ALA A 385 1.79 -6.46 30.16
N THR A 386 2.52 -7.08 31.11
CA THR A 386 2.37 -6.85 32.53
C THR A 386 2.67 -5.41 32.92
N SER A 387 3.77 -4.82 32.37
CA SER A 387 4.12 -3.43 32.62
C SER A 387 3.06 -2.46 32.10
N ASN A 388 2.48 -2.73 30.92
CA ASN A 388 1.41 -1.92 30.33
C ASN A 388 0.11 -2.01 31.15
N ALA A 389 -0.24 -3.18 31.62
CA ALA A 389 -1.40 -3.39 32.51
C ALA A 389 -1.30 -2.50 33.76
N VAL A 390 -0.13 -2.46 34.38
CA VAL A 390 0.09 -1.65 35.60
C VAL A 390 0.18 -0.16 35.27
N LYS A 391 1.06 0.24 34.34
CA LYS A 391 1.38 1.66 34.10
C LYS A 391 0.27 2.41 33.34
N HIS A 392 -0.39 1.73 32.42
CA HIS A 392 -1.37 2.34 31.52
C HIS A 392 -2.79 1.89 31.82
N GLY A 393 -2.97 0.65 32.29
CA GLY A 393 -4.27 0.09 32.63
C GLY A 393 -4.68 0.35 34.06
N ASN A 394 -3.76 0.77 34.97
CA ASN A 394 -3.98 0.82 36.42
C ASN A 394 -4.57 -0.50 36.97
N ALA A 395 -4.09 -1.62 36.42
CA ALA A 395 -4.54 -2.93 36.83
C ALA A 395 -4.05 -3.28 38.24
N SER A 396 -4.93 -3.87 39.04
CA SER A 396 -4.61 -4.46 40.36
C SER A 396 -4.38 -5.97 40.28
N ARG A 397 -4.80 -6.61 39.18
CA ARG A 397 -4.64 -8.04 38.96
C ARG A 397 -4.23 -8.36 37.53
N VAL A 398 -3.28 -9.28 37.39
CA VAL A 398 -2.79 -9.80 36.08
C VAL A 398 -2.76 -11.33 36.15
N ILE A 399 -3.30 -12.00 35.14
CA ILE A 399 -3.24 -13.45 34.97
C ILE A 399 -2.40 -13.77 33.75
N VAL A 400 -1.39 -14.62 33.90
CA VAL A 400 -0.59 -15.16 32.80
C VAL A 400 -0.90 -16.65 32.71
N SER A 401 -1.44 -17.11 31.59
CA SER A 401 -1.80 -18.50 31.36
C SER A 401 -1.22 -19.04 30.06
N MET A 402 -0.95 -20.33 30.02
CA MET A 402 -0.58 -21.09 28.84
C MET A 402 -1.56 -22.24 28.60
N GLU A 403 -2.02 -22.37 27.38
CA GLU A 403 -2.83 -23.49 26.92
C GLU A 403 -2.16 -24.16 25.73
N ASN A 404 -2.06 -25.46 25.76
CA ASN A 404 -1.52 -26.26 24.66
C ASN A 404 -2.58 -27.24 24.15
N ASN A 405 -2.73 -27.28 22.82
CA ASN A 405 -3.49 -28.34 22.17
C ASN A 405 -2.62 -28.93 21.02
N GLU A 406 -3.12 -30.00 20.37
CA GLU A 406 -2.38 -30.72 19.29
C GLU A 406 -1.85 -29.82 18.17
N THR A 407 -2.43 -28.65 17.95
CA THR A 407 -2.13 -27.79 16.81
C THR A 407 -1.51 -26.43 17.16
N LYS A 408 -1.65 -25.98 18.43
CA LYS A 408 -1.21 -24.63 18.83
C LYS A 408 -0.91 -24.52 20.33
N LEU A 409 0.06 -23.67 20.64
CA LEU A 409 0.33 -23.15 21.97
C LEU A 409 -0.23 -21.72 22.05
N ILE A 410 -0.99 -21.42 23.09
CA ILE A 410 -1.54 -20.09 23.37
C ILE A 410 -0.95 -19.60 24.68
N LEU A 411 -0.27 -18.43 24.64
CA LEU A 411 0.14 -17.68 25.81
C LEU A 411 -0.79 -16.48 25.94
N LYS A 412 -1.48 -16.36 27.09
CA LYS A 412 -2.46 -15.31 27.33
C LYS A 412 -2.07 -14.50 28.56
N ILE A 413 -2.10 -13.18 28.45
CA ILE A 413 -1.86 -12.23 29.54
C ILE A 413 -3.11 -11.37 29.66
N GLU A 414 -3.83 -11.46 30.77
CA GLU A 414 -5.07 -10.75 31.04
C GLU A 414 -4.92 -9.81 32.22
N ASP A 415 -5.58 -8.67 32.17
CA ASP A 415 -5.62 -7.71 33.27
C ASP A 415 -7.07 -7.26 33.57
N ASN A 416 -7.26 -6.66 34.75
CA ASN A 416 -8.51 -6.07 35.20
C ASN A 416 -8.49 -4.53 35.14
N GLY A 417 -7.57 -3.94 34.36
CA GLY A 417 -7.44 -2.50 34.26
C GLY A 417 -8.46 -1.83 33.37
N SER A 418 -8.16 -0.62 32.88
CA SER A 418 -9.05 0.17 32.03
C SER A 418 -9.21 -0.36 30.60
N GLY A 419 -8.39 -1.34 30.19
CA GLY A 419 -8.40 -1.90 28.83
C GLY A 419 -7.95 -0.90 27.75
N PHE A 420 -8.27 -1.22 26.49
CA PHE A 420 -8.00 -0.35 25.34
C PHE A 420 -9.23 0.48 24.98
N SER A 421 -9.05 1.74 24.56
CA SER A 421 -10.15 2.58 24.06
C SER A 421 -10.67 2.04 22.72
N GLU A 422 -11.93 2.32 22.36
CA GLU A 422 -12.56 1.87 21.09
C GLU A 422 -11.76 2.28 19.83
N ASN A 423 -10.98 3.35 19.88
CA ASN A 423 -10.13 3.84 18.79
C ASN A 423 -8.63 3.54 18.97
N TRP A 424 -8.27 2.57 19.83
CA TRP A 424 -6.87 2.28 20.16
C TRP A 424 -5.99 1.90 18.95
N ASP A 425 -6.58 1.35 17.89
CA ASP A 425 -5.86 0.89 16.69
C ASP A 425 -5.18 2.05 15.94
N GLN A 426 -5.70 3.26 16.02
CA GLN A 426 -5.12 4.47 15.41
C GLN A 426 -4.00 5.09 16.27
N LYS A 427 -3.96 4.79 17.57
CA LYS A 427 -3.00 5.32 18.55
C LYS A 427 -2.08 4.24 19.14
N LYS A 428 -1.78 3.16 18.42
CA LYS A 428 -0.91 2.07 18.89
C LYS A 428 0.40 2.61 19.42
N GLY A 429 0.60 2.53 20.73
CA GLY A 429 1.84 2.90 21.40
C GLY A 429 3.01 2.02 20.93
N LEU A 430 4.23 2.46 21.16
CA LEU A 430 5.45 1.75 20.77
C LEU A 430 5.50 0.32 21.36
N GLY A 431 5.07 0.12 22.61
CA GLY A 431 5.07 -1.18 23.29
C GLY A 431 4.24 -2.25 22.56
N VAL A 432 3.03 -1.92 22.10
CA VAL A 432 2.18 -2.85 21.33
C VAL A 432 2.83 -3.22 19.99
N ARG A 433 3.41 -2.25 19.30
CA ARG A 433 4.14 -2.50 18.03
C ARG A 433 5.33 -3.42 18.26
N ILE A 434 6.09 -3.20 19.32
CA ILE A 434 7.22 -4.04 19.72
C ILE A 434 6.74 -5.47 20.04
N MET A 435 5.68 -5.65 20.82
CA MET A 435 5.13 -6.97 21.12
C MET A 435 4.69 -7.71 19.86
N LYS A 436 3.94 -7.04 18.95
CA LYS A 436 3.56 -7.61 17.65
C LYS A 436 4.74 -7.97 16.77
N PHE A 437 5.81 -7.18 16.81
CA PHE A 437 7.03 -7.49 16.07
C PHE A 437 7.76 -8.69 16.66
N ARG A 438 7.91 -8.76 17.99
CA ARG A 438 8.52 -9.90 18.69
C ARG A 438 7.77 -11.21 18.43
N SER A 439 6.42 -11.18 18.43
CA SER A 439 5.63 -12.36 18.11
C SER A 439 5.89 -12.88 16.70
N ARG A 440 6.01 -11.98 15.72
CA ARG A 440 6.32 -12.36 14.33
C ARG A 440 7.72 -12.98 14.18
N LEU A 441 8.71 -12.53 14.95
CA LEU A 441 10.07 -13.09 14.91
C LEU A 441 10.10 -14.57 15.30
N ILE A 442 9.18 -14.98 16.16
CA ILE A 442 9.06 -16.38 16.61
C ILE A 442 7.96 -17.16 15.84
N GLY A 443 7.45 -16.61 14.73
CA GLY A 443 6.39 -17.25 13.94
C GLY A 443 5.02 -17.28 14.62
N ALA A 444 4.81 -16.45 15.66
CA ALA A 444 3.55 -16.35 16.40
C ALA A 444 2.66 -15.22 15.87
N ASN A 445 1.35 -15.36 16.04
CA ASN A 445 0.39 -14.27 15.91
C ASN A 445 0.13 -13.63 17.29
N LEU A 446 -0.03 -12.30 17.34
CA LEU A 446 -0.42 -11.59 18.56
C LEU A 446 -1.72 -10.82 18.32
N ASP A 447 -2.74 -11.23 19.06
CA ASP A 447 -4.05 -10.59 19.07
C ASP A 447 -4.27 -9.85 20.39
N ILE A 448 -5.09 -8.81 20.35
CA ILE A 448 -5.45 -8.00 21.51
C ILE A 448 -6.96 -7.94 21.59
N GLU A 449 -7.49 -8.38 22.72
CA GLU A 449 -8.92 -8.49 22.95
C GLU A 449 -9.28 -7.81 24.28
N LYS A 450 -10.57 -7.74 24.57
CA LYS A 450 -11.05 -7.35 25.89
C LYS A 450 -10.93 -8.54 26.85
N SER A 451 -10.34 -8.32 28.02
CA SER A 451 -10.23 -9.33 29.07
C SER A 451 -11.59 -9.67 29.65
N SER A 452 -11.74 -10.93 30.04
CA SER A 452 -12.88 -11.40 30.84
C SER A 452 -13.00 -10.66 32.19
N MET A 453 -11.90 -10.11 32.69
CA MET A 453 -11.82 -9.32 33.93
C MET A 453 -12.13 -7.83 33.74
N GLY A 454 -12.41 -7.39 32.51
CA GLY A 454 -12.77 -6.01 32.18
C GLY A 454 -11.66 -5.17 31.53
N GLY A 455 -10.39 -5.54 31.70
CA GLY A 455 -9.21 -4.88 31.13
C GLY A 455 -8.85 -5.38 29.72
N ALA A 456 -7.55 -5.56 29.47
CA ALA A 456 -7.03 -6.06 28.21
C ALA A 456 -6.58 -7.52 28.30
N ALA A 457 -6.62 -8.21 27.16
CA ALA A 457 -6.08 -9.55 26.98
C ALA A 457 -5.11 -9.53 25.79
N ILE A 458 -3.85 -9.87 26.04
CA ILE A 458 -2.82 -10.07 25.02
C ILE A 458 -2.72 -11.58 24.78
N ILE A 459 -2.95 -12.02 23.56
CA ILE A 459 -2.99 -13.43 23.17
C ILE A 459 -1.92 -13.70 22.13
N VAL A 460 -0.96 -14.55 22.47
CA VAL A 460 0.12 -14.98 21.56
C VAL A 460 -0.15 -16.43 21.17
N THR A 461 -0.35 -16.66 19.87
CA THR A 461 -0.65 -17.98 19.32
C THR A 461 0.50 -18.49 18.46
N LEU A 462 1.09 -19.62 18.83
CA LEU A 462 2.12 -20.34 18.08
C LEU A 462 1.52 -21.62 17.52
N LEU A 463 1.76 -21.92 16.23
CA LEU A 463 1.32 -23.19 15.63
C LEU A 463 2.35 -24.26 15.95
N THR A 464 1.91 -25.46 16.42
CA THR A 464 2.83 -26.57 16.77
C THR A 464 3.36 -27.32 15.55
N VAL A 465 2.62 -27.31 14.45
CA VAL A 465 3.04 -28.03 13.23
C VAL A 465 3.91 -27.12 12.34
N GLY A 466 5.16 -27.52 12.10
CA GLY A 466 6.11 -26.80 11.25
C GLY A 466 6.73 -25.56 11.91
N SER A 467 6.68 -25.45 13.22
CA SER A 467 7.21 -24.31 13.98
C SER A 467 8.64 -24.58 14.52
N PRO A 468 9.42 -23.52 14.73
CA PRO A 468 10.79 -23.59 15.26
C PRO A 468 10.81 -23.80 16.78
N PHE A 469 9.77 -24.40 17.38
CA PHE A 469 9.73 -24.62 18.82
C PHE A 469 9.17 -26.00 19.18
N ARG A 470 9.52 -26.48 20.38
CA ARG A 470 9.00 -27.70 20.98
C ARG A 470 8.56 -27.41 22.43
N ILE A 471 7.49 -28.06 22.86
CA ILE A 471 7.07 -28.04 24.26
C ILE A 471 7.87 -29.13 24.96
N LEU A 472 8.51 -28.77 26.06
CA LEU A 472 9.21 -29.74 26.90
C LEU A 472 8.18 -30.34 27.89
N GLU A 473 8.06 -31.66 27.88
CA GLU A 473 7.27 -32.35 28.92
C GLU A 473 7.89 -32.08 30.29
N PRO A 474 7.07 -31.94 31.33
CA PRO A 474 7.50 -31.59 32.67
C PRO A 474 8.42 -32.63 33.33
#